data_9137c1e2d370ea1f33989787fe1f3c0e
#
_entry.id   9137c1e2d370ea1f33989787fe1f3c0e
#
_cell.length_a   1.000
_cell.length_b   1.000
_cell.length_c   1.000
_cell.angle_alpha   90.00
_cell.angle_beta   90.00
_cell.angle_gamma   90.00
#
_symmetry.space_group_name_H-M   'P 1'
#
loop_
_entity.id
_entity.type
_entity.pdbx_description
1 polymer ?
#
loop_
_entity_poly.entity_id
_entity_poly.type
_entity_poly.pdbx_seq_one_letter_code
_entity_poly.pdbx_strand_id
1 'polypeptide(L)' 'MPKNKNTINRHYVLTDILVRIGMDKEQAEKDACRMEHYISEECFDCFKRYFNIDDV' A
#
# COMPACT_ATOMS: atom_id res chain seq x y z
N MET A 1 8.37 -17.19 2.64
CA MET A 1 8.61 -16.62 2.52
C MET A 1 8.82 -15.74 1.99
N PRO A 2 8.81 -15.40 2.00
CA PRO A 2 8.96 -14.55 1.60
C PRO A 2 9.28 -13.73 1.42
N LYS A 3 9.41 -13.38 1.10
CA LYS A 3 9.63 -12.71 0.89
C LYS A 3 9.88 -11.73 0.60
N ASN A 4 10.13 -11.26 0.19
CA ASN A 4 10.32 -10.27 0.03
C ASN A 4 9.87 -9.39 -0.26
N LYS A 5 9.60 -9.16 -0.36
CA LYS A 5 9.10 -8.40 -0.54
C LYS A 5 8.92 -7.24 -0.72
N ASN A 6 9.05 -7.05 -0.96
CA ASN A 6 9.16 -5.97 -0.79
C ASN A 6 8.72 -4.85 -1.51
N THR A 7 9.32 -4.34 -2.29
CA THR A 7 9.07 -3.07 -2.86
C THR A 7 7.96 -3.06 -3.84
N ILE A 8 7.77 -4.10 -4.54
CA ILE A 8 6.66 -4.25 -5.46
C ILE A 8 5.36 -4.11 -4.75
N ASN A 9 5.33 -4.65 -3.57
CA ASN A 9 4.10 -4.70 -2.82
C ASN A 9 3.65 -3.35 -2.34
N ARG A 10 4.57 -2.40 -2.30
CA ARG A 10 4.20 -1.08 -1.82
C ARG A 10 3.06 -0.49 -2.63
N HIS A 11 3.18 -0.55 -3.93
CA HIS A 11 2.15 -0.01 -4.80
C HIS A 11 0.84 -0.76 -4.63
N TYR A 12 0.91 -2.08 -4.60
CA TYR A 12 -0.30 -2.87 -4.46
C TYR A 12 -0.97 -2.67 -3.11
N VAL A 13 -0.16 -2.62 -2.07
CA VAL A 13 -0.72 -2.44 -0.74
C VAL A 13 -1.42 -1.10 -0.63
N LEU A 14 -0.78 -0.05 -1.13
CA LEU A 14 -1.39 1.26 -1.07
C LEU A 14 -2.65 1.33 -1.90
N THR A 15 -2.64 0.73 -3.09
CA THR A 15 -3.82 0.69 -3.91
C THR A 15 -4.96 -0.02 -3.18
N ASP A 16 -4.64 -1.14 -2.58
CA ASP A 16 -5.63 -1.92 -1.86
C ASP A 16 -6.23 -1.12 -0.71
N ILE A 17 -5.38 -0.44 0.03
CA ILE A 17 -5.84 0.39 1.14
C ILE A 17 -6.80 1.46 0.65
N LEU A 18 -6.44 2.14 -0.42
CA LEU A 18 -7.26 3.22 -0.92
C LEU A 18 -8.61 2.72 -1.42
N VAL A 19 -8.60 1.56 -2.05
CA VAL A 19 -9.86 0.97 -2.51
C VAL A 19 -10.74 0.62 -1.31
N ARG A 20 -10.13 0.12 -0.26
CA ARG A 20 -10.88 -0.27 0.93
C ARG A 20 -11.57 0.90 1.60
N ILE A 21 -10.97 2.06 1.52
CA ILE A 21 -11.60 3.23 2.14
C ILE A 21 -12.61 3.90 1.22
N GLY A 22 -12.87 3.28 0.06
CA GLY A 22 -13.95 3.75 -0.79
C GLY A 22 -13.52 4.38 -2.09
N MET A 23 -12.25 4.33 -2.41
CA MET A 23 -11.74 4.97 -3.60
C MET A 23 -11.89 4.07 -4.82
N ASP A 24 -12.17 4.68 -5.95
CA ASP A 24 -12.21 3.96 -7.22
C ASP A 24 -10.83 3.37 -7.51
N LYS A 25 -10.82 2.15 -8.05
CA LYS A 25 -9.56 1.45 -8.25
C LYS A 25 -8.61 2.23 -9.15
N GLU A 26 -9.13 2.78 -10.22
CA GLU A 26 -8.29 3.51 -11.15
C GLU A 26 -7.65 4.71 -10.48
N GLN A 27 -8.44 5.45 -9.72
CA GLN A 27 -7.91 6.59 -9.00
C GLN A 27 -6.97 6.14 -7.88
N ALA A 28 -7.31 5.03 -7.25
CA ALA A 28 -6.47 4.50 -6.18
C ALA A 28 -5.08 4.17 -6.70
N GLU A 29 -5.00 3.60 -7.89
CA GLU A 29 -3.72 3.26 -8.47
C GLU A 29 -2.89 4.50 -8.73
N LYS A 30 -3.52 5.56 -9.22
CA LYS A 30 -2.81 6.79 -9.48
C LYS A 30 -2.28 7.41 -8.20
N ASP A 31 -3.13 7.44 -7.19
CA ASP A 31 -2.71 8.02 -5.92
C ASP A 31 -1.66 7.17 -5.24
N ALA A 32 -1.79 5.86 -5.33
CA ALA A 32 -0.81 4.98 -4.73
C ALA A 32 0.57 5.20 -5.35
N CYS A 33 0.59 5.43 -6.64
CA CYS A 33 1.85 5.67 -7.33
C CYS A 33 2.55 6.90 -6.76
N ARG A 34 1.78 7.92 -6.47
CA ARG A 34 2.35 9.13 -5.86
C ARG A 34 2.75 8.90 -4.42
N MET A 35 1.86 8.26 -3.68
CA MET A 35 2.08 8.07 -2.25
C MET A 35 3.33 7.27 -1.97
N GLU A 36 3.61 6.28 -2.81
CA GLU A 36 4.76 5.42 -2.55
C GLU A 36 6.07 6.19 -2.56
N HIS A 37 6.08 7.36 -3.19
CA HIS A 37 7.28 8.19 -3.22
C HIS A 37 7.36 9.16 -2.05
N TYR A 38 6.24 9.42 -1.40
CA TYR A 38 6.20 10.46 -0.38
C TYR A 38 6.07 9.96 1.04
N ILE A 39 5.51 8.79 1.23
CA ILE A 39 5.33 8.31 2.59
C ILE A 39 6.59 7.58 3.05
N SER A 40 6.83 7.65 4.36
CA SER A 40 7.97 6.98 4.94
C SER A 40 7.66 5.49 5.10
N GLU A 41 8.71 4.71 5.34
CA GLU A 41 8.51 3.29 5.62
C GLU A 41 7.70 3.09 6.88
N GLU A 42 7.92 3.96 7.83
CA GLU A 42 7.18 3.86 9.07
C GLU A 42 5.69 4.06 8.84
N CYS A 43 5.35 5.05 8.01
CA CYS A 43 3.97 5.31 7.67
C CYS A 43 3.37 4.12 6.94
N PHE A 44 4.12 3.55 6.03
CA PHE A 44 3.67 2.39 5.28
C PHE A 44 3.40 1.21 6.21
N ASP A 45 4.30 0.99 7.16
CA ASP A 45 4.12 -0.10 8.12
C ASP A 45 2.88 0.12 8.96
N CYS A 46 2.62 1.36 9.34
CA CYS A 46 1.42 1.67 10.12
C CYS A 46 0.16 1.35 9.32
N PHE A 47 0.17 1.70 8.05
CA PHE A 47 -0.96 1.38 7.19
C PHE A 47 -1.20 -0.12 7.15
N LYS A 48 -0.14 -0.89 6.97
CA LYS A 48 -0.29 -2.34 6.88
C LYS A 48 -0.85 -2.92 8.16
N ARG A 49 -0.37 -2.41 9.28
CA ARG A 49 -0.85 -2.91 10.56
C ARG A 49 -2.31 -2.54 10.81
N TYR A 50 -2.65 -1.33 10.48
CA TYR A 50 -4.00 -0.86 10.72
C TYR A 50 -5.01 -1.66 9.90
N PHE A 51 -4.66 -1.98 8.68
CA PHE A 51 -5.56 -2.69 7.77
C PHE A 51 -5.32 -4.19 7.76
N ASN A 52 -4.41 -4.67 8.60
CA ASN A 52 -4.11 -6.10 8.70
C ASN A 52 -3.69 -6.69 7.36
N ILE A 53 -2.82 -5.99 6.68
CA ILE A 53 -2.34 -6.47 5.39
C ILE A 53 -1.02 -7.15 5.58
N ASP A 54 -0.95 -8.40 5.12
CA ASP A 54 0.26 -9.18 5.22
C ASP A 54 1.07 -9.09 3.94
N ASP A 55 2.37 -9.09 4.10
CA ASP A 55 3.28 -9.11 2.99
C ASP A 55 3.52 -10.50 2.47
N VAL A 56 3.06 -11.43 3.16
CA VAL A 56 3.41 -12.81 2.88
C VAL A 56 2.70 -13.37 1.70
#